data_371707da48906f18949f3fc2fa8d8fe3
#
_entry.id   371707da48906f18949f3fc2fa8d8fe3
#
_cell.length_a   1.000
_cell.length_b   1.000
_cell.length_c   1.000
_cell.angle_alpha   90.00
_cell.angle_beta   90.00
_cell.angle_gamma   90.00
#
_symmetry.space_group_name_H-M   'P 1'
#
loop_
_entity.id
_entity.type
_entity.pdbx_description
1 polymer ?
#
loop_
_entity_poly.entity_id
_entity_poly.type
_entity_poly.pdbx_seq_one_letter_code
_entity_poly.pdbx_strand_id
1 'polypeptide(L)'
;MKKGKKNQRKYMFMIMPVVAVAVGIGALAFSQGESKQNDVISSSELMLGGSPILGDPNASVTFVEWGDYQCTYCHRFHTDTKDSVFSNFVDSGKIKFAFRDFPLNGPASVLAAEASYCAGDQGKYLAYHDELYNNWEGENTGWVTTYNLKKFASNVGLDIDTFDKCLESEKYKQKVLSNYKVGQSIGVNATPTFLVIDKQGNVQAIKGAQPYTVFEQVLKERLS
;
A
#
# COMPACT_ATOMS: atom_id res chain seq x y z
N MET A 1 22.79 72.44 11.28
CA MET A 1 22.80 73.61 10.39
C MET A 1 22.57 73.19 8.96
N LYS A 2 21.67 73.94 8.23
CA LYS A 2 21.37 73.99 6.78
C LYS A 2 20.64 72.73 6.23
N LYS A 3 19.33 72.73 6.02
CA LYS A 3 18.40 73.45 5.13
C LYS A 3 18.80 73.42 3.64
N GLY A 4 17.95 72.82 2.82
CA GLY A 4 17.89 72.90 1.35
C GLY A 4 16.79 72.04 0.81
N LYS A 5 15.65 72.49 0.70
CA LYS A 5 14.74 73.08 -0.29
C LYS A 5 14.48 72.23 -1.52
N LYS A 6 13.21 71.75 -1.56
CA LYS A 6 12.16 71.78 -2.63
C LYS A 6 12.63 72.00 -4.07
N ASN A 7 12.17 71.06 -4.96
CA ASN A 7 11.59 71.58 -6.20
C ASN A 7 10.45 70.60 -6.69
N GLN A 8 9.24 71.15 -6.68
CA GLN A 8 8.09 70.62 -7.38
C GLN A 8 8.15 71.04 -8.85
N ARG A 9 7.91 70.14 -9.76
CA ARG A 9 7.56 70.55 -11.12
C ARG A 9 6.24 69.87 -11.47
N LYS A 10 5.19 70.69 -11.54
CA LYS A 10 3.89 70.48 -12.17
C LYS A 10 4.09 70.31 -13.66
N TYR A 11 3.45 69.29 -14.23
CA TYR A 11 3.04 69.32 -15.62
C TYR A 11 1.54 69.00 -15.71
N MET A 12 0.91 69.90 -16.36
CA MET A 12 -0.51 70.15 -16.51
C MET A 12 -0.96 69.55 -17.83
N PHE A 13 -2.08 68.84 -17.78
CA PHE A 13 -3.10 68.60 -18.78
C PHE A 13 -2.74 68.49 -20.27
N MET A 14 -3.11 67.38 -20.90
CA MET A 14 -3.78 67.38 -22.18
C MET A 14 -4.78 66.24 -22.25
N ILE A 15 -6.07 66.59 -22.27
CA ILE A 15 -7.19 65.71 -22.48
C ILE A 15 -7.39 65.59 -23.99
N MET A 16 -7.39 64.39 -24.51
CA MET A 16 -7.99 64.11 -25.83
C MET A 16 -8.95 62.92 -25.70
N PRO A 17 -10.16 63.04 -26.20
CA PRO A 17 -11.11 61.94 -26.18
C PRO A 17 -10.86 61.00 -27.36
N VAL A 18 -10.67 59.73 -27.09
CA VAL A 18 -10.69 58.70 -28.11
C VAL A 18 -11.99 57.94 -27.96
N VAL A 19 -12.77 57.98 -29.03
CA VAL A 19 -14.03 57.31 -29.24
C VAL A 19 -13.84 55.81 -29.08
N ALA A 20 -14.59 55.21 -28.17
CA ALA A 20 -14.66 53.74 -28.00
C ALA A 20 -15.56 53.12 -29.08
N VAL A 21 -14.98 52.33 -29.97
CA VAL A 21 -15.71 51.39 -30.79
C VAL A 21 -15.81 50.08 -29.99
N ALA A 22 -17.00 49.79 -29.51
CA ALA A 22 -17.30 48.52 -28.86
C ALA A 22 -17.39 47.40 -29.93
N VAL A 23 -16.36 46.58 -30.01
CA VAL A 23 -16.46 45.26 -30.67
C VAL A 23 -16.67 44.23 -29.56
N GLY A 24 -17.91 43.75 -29.49
CA GLY A 24 -18.24 42.65 -28.58
C GLY A 24 -17.61 41.35 -29.07
N ILE A 25 -16.60 40.92 -28.34
CA ILE A 25 -16.12 39.54 -28.40
C ILE A 25 -16.60 38.88 -27.12
N GLY A 26 -17.59 38.02 -27.25
CA GLY A 26 -18.06 37.16 -26.17
C GLY A 26 -16.94 36.23 -25.73
N ALA A 27 -16.36 36.52 -24.58
CA ALA A 27 -15.48 35.59 -23.89
C ALA A 27 -16.39 34.46 -23.34
N LEU A 28 -16.45 33.35 -24.04
CA LEU A 28 -16.88 32.08 -23.46
C LEU A 28 -15.82 31.71 -22.41
N ALA A 29 -16.11 32.03 -21.16
CA ALA A 29 -15.38 31.49 -20.04
C ALA A 29 -15.62 29.97 -20.04
N PHE A 30 -14.70 29.22 -20.64
CA PHE A 30 -14.56 27.82 -20.35
C PHE A 30 -14.11 27.71 -18.89
N SER A 31 -15.09 27.53 -18.01
CA SER A 31 -14.82 26.99 -16.68
C SER A 31 -14.27 25.57 -16.90
N GLN A 32 -12.94 25.45 -16.94
CA GLN A 32 -12.30 24.17 -16.70
C GLN A 32 -12.57 23.82 -15.24
N GLY A 33 -13.68 23.11 -15.03
CA GLY A 33 -13.87 22.34 -13.83
C GLY A 33 -12.72 21.34 -13.80
N GLU A 34 -11.73 21.59 -12.94
CA GLU A 34 -10.82 20.54 -12.48
C GLU A 34 -11.72 19.47 -11.86
N SER A 35 -12.10 18.47 -12.68
CA SER A 35 -12.54 17.21 -12.14
C SER A 35 -11.37 16.69 -11.33
N LYS A 36 -11.45 16.74 -10.00
CA LYS A 36 -10.66 15.87 -9.15
C LYS A 36 -10.96 14.46 -9.63
N GLN A 37 -10.10 13.98 -10.52
CA GLN A 37 -10.03 12.59 -10.89
C GLN A 37 -9.65 11.90 -9.58
N ASN A 38 -10.65 11.36 -8.87
CA ASN A 38 -10.39 10.39 -7.84
C ASN A 38 -9.74 9.24 -8.60
N ASP A 39 -8.42 9.17 -8.55
CA ASP A 39 -7.67 8.04 -9.05
C ASP A 39 -8.13 6.81 -8.25
N VAL A 40 -9.15 6.14 -8.76
CA VAL A 40 -9.62 4.86 -8.24
C VAL A 40 -8.51 3.87 -8.58
N ILE A 41 -7.64 3.60 -7.60
CA ILE A 41 -6.59 2.59 -7.75
C ILE A 41 -7.30 1.28 -8.12
N SER A 42 -6.96 0.75 -9.28
CA SER A 42 -7.57 -0.49 -9.76
C SER A 42 -7.17 -1.69 -8.89
N SER A 43 -7.99 -2.72 -8.86
CA SER A 43 -7.66 -3.97 -8.16
C SER A 43 -6.33 -4.57 -8.65
N SER A 44 -6.01 -4.41 -9.93
CA SER A 44 -4.73 -4.83 -10.50
C SER A 44 -3.55 -4.04 -9.92
N GLU A 45 -3.66 -2.72 -9.74
CA GLU A 45 -2.62 -1.90 -9.11
C GLU A 45 -2.44 -2.24 -7.63
N LEU A 46 -3.52 -2.56 -6.92
CA LEU A 46 -3.44 -3.04 -5.54
C LEU A 46 -2.77 -4.41 -5.42
N MET A 47 -2.84 -5.25 -6.45
CA MET A 47 -2.13 -6.53 -6.51
C MET A 47 -0.68 -6.38 -6.99
N LEU A 48 -0.39 -5.37 -7.83
CA LEU A 48 0.97 -5.12 -8.31
C LEU A 48 1.89 -4.69 -7.16
N GLY A 49 3.05 -5.29 -7.09
CA GLY A 49 4.06 -4.97 -6.04
C GLY A 49 3.84 -5.68 -4.70
N GLY A 50 2.74 -6.38 -4.49
CA GLY A 50 2.54 -7.25 -3.33
C GLY A 50 3.30 -8.58 -3.42
N SER A 51 2.90 -9.52 -2.58
CA SER A 51 3.32 -10.93 -2.66
C SER A 51 2.98 -11.54 -4.02
N PRO A 52 3.49 -12.73 -4.36
CA PRO A 52 2.86 -13.57 -5.36
C PRO A 52 1.37 -13.72 -5.07
N ILE A 53 0.56 -13.80 -6.13
CA ILE A 53 -0.88 -14.04 -5.99
C ILE A 53 -1.10 -15.47 -5.50
N LEU A 54 -1.90 -15.63 -4.46
CA LEU A 54 -2.33 -16.91 -3.92
C LEU A 54 -3.81 -17.15 -4.28
N GLY A 55 -4.17 -18.41 -4.50
CA GLY A 55 -5.49 -18.80 -5.02
C GLY A 55 -5.55 -18.72 -6.54
N ASP A 56 -6.77 -18.71 -7.11
CA ASP A 56 -6.96 -18.60 -8.57
C ASP A 56 -6.72 -17.16 -9.04
N PRO A 57 -5.70 -16.89 -9.88
CA PRO A 57 -5.44 -15.55 -10.40
C PRO A 57 -6.60 -14.96 -11.21
N ASN A 58 -7.52 -15.81 -11.71
CA ASN A 58 -8.71 -15.39 -12.45
C ASN A 58 -9.94 -15.19 -11.55
N ALA A 59 -9.84 -15.44 -10.24
CA ALA A 59 -10.95 -15.22 -9.32
C ALA A 59 -11.45 -13.77 -9.41
N SER A 60 -12.79 -13.62 -9.36
CA SER A 60 -13.45 -12.30 -9.52
C SER A 60 -13.27 -11.37 -8.32
N VAL A 61 -13.06 -11.94 -7.14
CA VAL A 61 -12.86 -11.19 -5.90
C VAL A 61 -11.38 -11.17 -5.55
N THR A 62 -10.88 -9.98 -5.26
CA THR A 62 -9.52 -9.74 -4.80
C THR A 62 -9.52 -9.44 -3.30
N PHE A 63 -8.66 -10.10 -2.55
CA PHE A 63 -8.48 -9.92 -1.12
C PHE A 63 -7.03 -9.51 -0.87
N VAL A 64 -6.81 -8.30 -0.37
CA VAL A 64 -5.47 -7.75 -0.12
C VAL A 64 -5.32 -7.47 1.36
N GLU A 65 -4.28 -8.00 1.98
CA GLU A 65 -3.87 -7.67 3.34
C GLU A 65 -2.71 -6.67 3.32
N TRP A 66 -2.85 -5.56 4.03
CA TRP A 66 -1.77 -4.67 4.40
C TRP A 66 -1.29 -5.05 5.79
N GLY A 67 -0.09 -5.59 5.88
CA GLY A 67 0.42 -6.20 7.11
C GLY A 67 1.86 -5.84 7.44
N ASP A 68 2.23 -6.16 8.67
CA ASP A 68 3.58 -6.00 9.24
C ASP A 68 3.94 -7.26 10.01
N TYR A 69 5.09 -7.86 9.71
CA TYR A 69 5.52 -9.11 10.32
C TYR A 69 5.80 -9.03 11.82
N GLN A 70 5.99 -7.83 12.36
CA GLN A 70 6.13 -7.66 13.82
C GLN A 70 4.81 -7.31 14.52
N CYS A 71 3.75 -6.95 13.77
CA CYS A 71 2.51 -6.48 14.35
C CYS A 71 1.74 -7.57 15.11
N THR A 72 1.39 -7.31 16.36
CA THR A 72 0.60 -8.21 17.23
C THR A 72 -0.73 -8.63 16.59
N TYR A 73 -1.44 -7.70 15.96
CA TYR A 73 -2.74 -7.99 15.37
C TYR A 73 -2.62 -8.75 14.04
N CYS A 74 -1.52 -8.55 13.27
CA CYS A 74 -1.25 -9.38 12.09
C CYS A 74 -0.95 -10.82 12.50
N HIS A 75 -0.11 -11.01 13.53
CA HIS A 75 0.11 -12.34 14.10
C HIS A 75 -1.18 -12.98 14.59
N ARG A 76 -2.07 -12.21 15.26
CA ARG A 76 -3.38 -12.72 15.70
C ARG A 76 -4.27 -13.15 14.51
N PHE A 77 -4.31 -12.38 13.42
CA PHE A 77 -5.04 -12.79 12.21
C PHE A 77 -4.46 -14.10 11.67
N HIS A 78 -3.13 -14.20 11.59
CA HIS A 78 -2.44 -15.39 11.13
C HIS A 78 -2.80 -16.63 11.95
N THR A 79 -2.78 -16.53 13.30
CA THR A 79 -3.03 -17.68 14.19
C THR A 79 -4.50 -18.05 14.31
N ASP A 80 -5.41 -17.08 14.35
CA ASP A 80 -6.81 -17.33 14.74
C ASP A 80 -7.75 -17.40 13.54
N THR A 81 -7.39 -16.82 12.38
CA THR A 81 -8.37 -16.56 11.31
C THR A 81 -7.90 -17.01 9.92
N LYS A 82 -6.61 -16.82 9.60
CA LYS A 82 -6.06 -17.01 8.25
C LYS A 82 -6.38 -18.38 7.67
N ASP A 83 -6.17 -19.45 8.43
CA ASP A 83 -6.35 -20.81 7.92
C ASP A 83 -7.82 -21.07 7.51
N SER A 84 -8.77 -20.53 8.28
CA SER A 84 -10.19 -20.63 7.91
C SER A 84 -10.52 -19.83 6.66
N VAL A 85 -9.96 -18.63 6.49
CA VAL A 85 -10.14 -17.83 5.28
C VAL A 85 -9.49 -18.49 4.08
N PHE A 86 -8.27 -19.00 4.24
CA PHE A 86 -7.52 -19.63 3.15
C PHE A 86 -8.21 -20.89 2.66
N SER A 87 -8.51 -21.83 3.54
CA SER A 87 -9.15 -23.10 3.17
C SER A 87 -10.53 -22.91 2.52
N ASN A 88 -11.33 -21.96 3.01
CA ASN A 88 -12.69 -21.78 2.50
C ASN A 88 -12.79 -20.91 1.24
N PHE A 89 -11.82 -20.04 0.99
CA PHE A 89 -11.92 -19.05 -0.08
C PHE A 89 -10.71 -19.01 -1.02
N VAL A 90 -9.47 -18.99 -0.50
CA VAL A 90 -8.26 -18.88 -1.33
C VAL A 90 -7.93 -20.20 -2.00
N ASP A 91 -7.73 -21.26 -1.22
CA ASP A 91 -7.35 -22.58 -1.71
C ASP A 91 -8.46 -23.23 -2.55
N SER A 92 -9.72 -22.85 -2.27
CA SER A 92 -10.87 -23.26 -3.09
C SER A 92 -10.99 -22.48 -4.41
N GLY A 93 -10.10 -21.52 -4.68
CA GLY A 93 -10.10 -20.72 -5.91
C GLY A 93 -11.23 -19.69 -6.02
N LYS A 94 -12.00 -19.46 -4.95
CA LYS A 94 -13.11 -18.48 -4.96
C LYS A 94 -12.62 -17.05 -5.01
N ILE A 95 -11.49 -16.77 -4.34
CA ILE A 95 -10.85 -15.45 -4.30
C ILE A 95 -9.37 -15.58 -4.58
N LYS A 96 -8.76 -14.48 -4.99
CA LYS A 96 -7.30 -14.33 -5.05
C LYS A 96 -6.83 -13.41 -3.92
N PHE A 97 -5.70 -13.77 -3.34
CA PHE A 97 -5.10 -13.04 -2.22
C PHE A 97 -3.72 -12.50 -2.56
N ALA A 98 -3.40 -11.33 -2.02
CA ALA A 98 -2.05 -10.81 -1.94
C ALA A 98 -1.78 -10.14 -0.60
N PHE A 99 -0.56 -10.31 -0.09
CA PHE A 99 -0.04 -9.56 1.03
C PHE A 99 0.72 -8.33 0.53
N ARG A 100 0.50 -7.19 1.18
CA ARG A 100 1.21 -5.93 0.93
C ARG A 100 1.88 -5.47 2.22
N ASP A 101 3.15 -5.11 2.13
CA ASP A 101 3.92 -4.71 3.28
C ASP A 101 3.52 -3.32 3.76
N PHE A 102 3.29 -3.21 5.06
CA PHE A 102 3.04 -1.92 5.72
C PHE A 102 3.84 -1.87 7.04
N PRO A 103 5.18 -1.75 6.97
CA PRO A 103 6.11 -1.92 8.09
C PRO A 103 6.03 -0.74 9.06
N LEU A 104 5.08 -0.78 10.00
CA LEU A 104 4.87 0.23 11.03
C LEU A 104 5.88 0.10 12.19
N ASN A 105 6.38 -1.11 12.44
CA ASN A 105 7.29 -1.39 13.55
C ASN A 105 8.77 -1.17 13.19
N GLY A 106 9.03 -0.37 12.15
CA GLY A 106 10.36 0.15 11.86
C GLY A 106 11.23 -0.73 10.96
N PRO A 107 12.57 -0.51 10.99
CA PRO A 107 13.50 -1.14 10.04
C PRO A 107 13.51 -2.66 10.07
N ALA A 108 13.28 -3.28 11.24
CA ALA A 108 13.22 -4.72 11.37
C ALA A 108 12.03 -5.33 10.61
N SER A 109 10.87 -4.63 10.58
CA SER A 109 9.73 -5.04 9.76
C SER A 109 10.03 -4.95 8.26
N VAL A 110 10.80 -3.93 7.85
CA VAL A 110 11.28 -3.85 6.46
C VAL A 110 12.15 -5.04 6.12
N LEU A 111 13.10 -5.40 7.00
CA LEU A 111 14.00 -6.53 6.80
C LEU A 111 13.25 -7.87 6.72
N ALA A 112 12.24 -8.10 7.58
CA ALA A 112 11.40 -9.30 7.52
C ALA A 112 10.60 -9.38 6.20
N ALA A 113 10.07 -8.25 5.73
CA ALA A 113 9.38 -8.17 4.46
C ALA A 113 10.32 -8.44 3.26
N GLU A 114 11.53 -7.89 3.26
CA GLU A 114 12.54 -8.20 2.24
C GLU A 114 12.86 -9.70 2.20
N ALA A 115 13.03 -10.31 3.37
CA ALA A 115 13.29 -11.74 3.50
C ALA A 115 12.18 -12.61 2.89
N SER A 116 10.91 -12.23 3.05
CA SER A 116 9.79 -12.94 2.46
C SER A 116 9.82 -12.94 0.92
N TYR A 117 10.23 -11.82 0.31
CA TYR A 117 10.42 -11.76 -1.14
C TYR A 117 11.65 -12.55 -1.61
N CYS A 118 12.74 -12.55 -0.84
CA CYS A 118 13.89 -13.40 -1.13
C CYS A 118 13.52 -14.90 -1.13
N ALA A 119 12.65 -15.31 -0.21
CA ALA A 119 12.06 -16.64 -0.22
C ALA A 119 11.14 -16.85 -1.45
N GLY A 120 10.45 -15.81 -1.85
CA GLY A 120 9.60 -15.80 -3.07
C GLY A 120 10.37 -16.06 -4.35
N ASP A 121 11.63 -15.60 -4.48
CA ASP A 121 12.51 -15.90 -5.62
C ASP A 121 12.77 -17.40 -5.78
N GLN A 122 12.63 -18.14 -4.69
CA GLN A 122 12.79 -19.60 -4.65
C GLN A 122 11.44 -20.36 -4.59
N GLY A 123 10.32 -19.66 -4.88
CA GLY A 123 8.98 -20.25 -4.89
C GLY A 123 8.42 -20.55 -3.50
N LYS A 124 8.99 -20.02 -2.43
CA LYS A 124 8.65 -20.33 -1.04
C LYS A 124 8.05 -19.15 -0.26
N TYR A 125 7.47 -18.16 -0.97
CA TYR A 125 6.93 -16.95 -0.32
C TYR A 125 5.98 -17.28 0.83
N LEU A 126 4.91 -18.06 0.58
CA LEU A 126 3.89 -18.37 1.58
C LEU A 126 4.46 -19.18 2.74
N ALA A 127 5.28 -20.19 2.44
CA ALA A 127 5.91 -21.00 3.48
C ALA A 127 6.79 -20.15 4.42
N TYR A 128 7.52 -19.19 3.85
CA TYR A 128 8.36 -18.28 4.63
C TYR A 128 7.54 -17.21 5.37
N HIS A 129 6.48 -16.71 4.76
CA HIS A 129 5.51 -15.82 5.40
C HIS A 129 4.91 -16.48 6.66
N ASP A 130 4.49 -17.73 6.55
CA ASP A 130 3.94 -18.50 7.67
C ASP A 130 5.02 -18.76 8.74
N GLU A 131 6.25 -19.07 8.32
CA GLU A 131 7.38 -19.30 9.23
C GLU A 131 7.70 -18.04 10.05
N LEU A 132 7.64 -16.84 9.46
CA LEU A 132 7.85 -15.58 10.18
C LEU A 132 6.80 -15.39 11.29
N TYR A 133 5.52 -15.61 10.99
CA TYR A 133 4.46 -15.48 12.00
C TYR A 133 4.48 -16.62 13.03
N ASN A 134 4.82 -17.84 12.65
CA ASN A 134 4.93 -18.97 13.56
C ASN A 134 6.08 -18.80 14.58
N ASN A 135 7.08 -17.99 14.24
CA ASN A 135 8.20 -17.66 15.13
C ASN A 135 8.14 -16.22 15.66
N TRP A 136 6.96 -15.61 15.66
CA TRP A 136 6.77 -14.26 16.16
C TRP A 136 7.00 -14.17 17.67
N GLU A 137 7.83 -13.21 18.13
CA GLU A 137 8.20 -13.05 19.53
C GLU A 137 7.82 -11.65 20.08
N GLY A 138 6.98 -10.90 19.38
CA GLY A 138 6.51 -9.58 19.83
C GLY A 138 7.01 -8.41 18.99
N GLU A 139 6.35 -7.28 19.15
CA GLU A 139 6.70 -6.04 18.46
C GLU A 139 8.02 -5.48 19.02
N ASN A 140 8.99 -5.23 18.14
CA ASN A 140 10.27 -4.60 18.48
C ASN A 140 11.06 -5.28 19.62
N THR A 141 10.90 -6.59 19.79
CA THR A 141 11.64 -7.37 20.81
C THR A 141 13.04 -7.80 20.37
N GLY A 142 13.40 -7.53 19.11
CA GLY A 142 14.71 -7.86 18.55
C GLY A 142 14.81 -9.26 17.92
N TRP A 143 13.69 -9.99 17.76
CA TRP A 143 13.70 -11.32 17.15
C TRP A 143 14.01 -11.30 15.65
N VAL A 144 13.68 -10.20 14.95
CA VAL A 144 14.00 -10.04 13.53
C VAL A 144 15.47 -9.67 13.39
N THR A 145 16.29 -10.68 13.23
CA THR A 145 17.73 -10.57 12.96
C THR A 145 18.09 -11.37 11.73
N THR A 146 19.17 -11.00 11.04
CA THR A 146 19.67 -11.79 9.90
C THR A 146 19.89 -13.25 10.27
N TYR A 147 20.36 -13.52 11.48
CA TYR A 147 20.56 -14.89 11.98
C TYR A 147 19.24 -15.68 12.04
N ASN A 148 18.19 -15.11 12.66
CA ASN A 148 16.90 -15.78 12.75
C ASN A 148 16.24 -15.92 11.37
N LEU A 149 16.33 -14.90 10.51
CA LEU A 149 15.77 -14.96 9.15
C LEU A 149 16.44 -16.07 8.32
N LYS A 150 17.75 -16.27 8.44
CA LYS A 150 18.46 -17.41 7.82
C LYS A 150 18.01 -18.75 8.39
N LYS A 151 17.82 -18.83 9.70
CA LYS A 151 17.28 -20.04 10.35
C LYS A 151 15.89 -20.38 9.80
N PHE A 152 15.01 -19.40 9.69
CA PHE A 152 13.68 -19.57 9.11
C PHE A 152 13.74 -19.98 7.63
N ALA A 153 14.67 -19.40 6.86
CA ALA A 153 14.93 -19.80 5.49
C ALA A 153 15.35 -21.29 5.38
N SER A 154 16.21 -21.73 6.28
CA SER A 154 16.60 -23.15 6.37
C SER A 154 15.44 -24.06 6.73
N ASN A 155 14.59 -23.64 7.68
CA ASN A 155 13.42 -24.42 8.12
C ASN A 155 12.44 -24.70 6.96
N VAL A 156 12.26 -23.74 6.06
CA VAL A 156 11.38 -23.92 4.87
C VAL A 156 12.12 -24.48 3.65
N GLY A 157 13.40 -24.87 3.80
CA GLY A 157 14.17 -25.55 2.76
C GLY A 157 14.63 -24.65 1.62
N LEU A 158 15.02 -23.41 1.92
CA LEU A 158 15.65 -22.50 0.96
C LEU A 158 17.14 -22.81 0.79
N ASP A 159 17.68 -22.49 -0.38
CA ASP A 159 19.11 -22.34 -0.59
C ASP A 159 19.59 -21.07 0.14
N ILE A 160 20.41 -21.27 1.16
CA ILE A 160 20.81 -20.20 2.09
C ILE A 160 21.75 -19.20 1.42
N ASP A 161 22.65 -19.65 0.54
CA ASP A 161 23.59 -18.76 -0.15
C ASP A 161 22.84 -17.81 -1.09
N THR A 162 21.82 -18.30 -1.78
CA THR A 162 20.94 -17.49 -2.64
C THR A 162 20.09 -16.52 -1.84
N PHE A 163 19.54 -16.98 -0.71
CA PHE A 163 18.75 -16.17 0.20
C PHE A 163 19.57 -15.02 0.79
N ASP A 164 20.79 -15.32 1.26
CA ASP A 164 21.71 -14.34 1.84
C ASP A 164 22.08 -13.24 0.83
N LYS A 165 22.52 -13.64 -0.37
CA LYS A 165 22.86 -12.68 -1.42
C LYS A 165 21.69 -11.75 -1.77
N CYS A 166 20.47 -12.29 -1.77
CA CYS A 166 19.27 -11.49 -1.99
C CYS A 166 19.06 -10.47 -0.85
N LEU A 167 19.15 -10.92 0.39
CA LEU A 167 18.89 -10.10 1.58
C LEU A 167 19.99 -9.05 1.79
N GLU A 168 21.27 -9.43 1.66
CA GLU A 168 22.42 -8.52 1.80
C GLU A 168 22.44 -7.43 0.71
N SER A 169 21.94 -7.74 -0.49
CA SER A 169 21.82 -6.76 -1.59
C SER A 169 20.66 -5.79 -1.44
N GLU A 170 19.84 -5.93 -0.38
CA GLU A 170 18.61 -5.14 -0.18
C GLU A 170 17.68 -5.15 -1.42
N LYS A 171 17.67 -6.27 -2.18
CA LYS A 171 16.98 -6.41 -3.48
C LYS A 171 15.54 -5.93 -3.44
N TYR A 172 14.84 -6.15 -2.33
CA TYR A 172 13.41 -5.86 -2.21
C TYR A 172 13.07 -4.66 -1.35
N LYS A 173 14.05 -3.95 -0.80
CA LYS A 173 13.83 -2.79 0.07
C LYS A 173 12.94 -1.72 -0.57
N GLN A 174 13.21 -1.35 -1.82
CA GLN A 174 12.41 -0.35 -2.51
C GLN A 174 10.98 -0.84 -2.79
N LYS A 175 10.80 -2.13 -3.04
CA LYS A 175 9.47 -2.74 -3.19
C LYS A 175 8.66 -2.63 -1.90
N VAL A 176 9.24 -2.98 -0.76
CA VAL A 176 8.62 -2.86 0.56
C VAL A 176 8.25 -1.42 0.87
N LEU A 177 9.17 -0.48 0.67
CA LEU A 177 8.91 0.94 0.91
C LEU A 177 7.87 1.53 -0.07
N SER A 178 7.82 1.02 -1.31
CA SER A 178 6.78 1.41 -2.26
C SER A 178 5.41 0.90 -1.83
N ASN A 179 5.30 -0.35 -1.35
CA ASN A 179 4.09 -0.89 -0.76
C ASN A 179 3.57 0.00 0.36
N TYR A 180 4.43 0.37 1.30
CA TYR A 180 4.08 1.28 2.39
C TYR A 180 3.49 2.61 1.88
N LYS A 181 4.15 3.25 0.91
CA LYS A 181 3.67 4.51 0.31
C LYS A 181 2.32 4.36 -0.37
N VAL A 182 2.11 3.27 -1.12
CA VAL A 182 0.81 2.99 -1.76
C VAL A 182 -0.27 2.81 -0.70
N GLY A 183 -0.02 2.05 0.36
CA GLY A 183 -0.96 1.91 1.47
C GLY A 183 -1.33 3.26 2.10
N GLN A 184 -0.34 4.11 2.38
CA GLN A 184 -0.60 5.45 2.90
C GLN A 184 -1.46 6.30 1.95
N SER A 185 -1.20 6.24 0.64
CA SER A 185 -1.93 7.03 -0.36
C SER A 185 -3.41 6.67 -0.46
N ILE A 186 -3.78 5.44 -0.11
CA ILE A 186 -5.16 4.95 -0.09
C ILE A 186 -5.78 4.96 1.32
N GLY A 187 -5.11 5.58 2.30
CA GLY A 187 -5.64 5.77 3.65
C GLY A 187 -5.43 4.59 4.60
N VAL A 188 -4.59 3.62 4.27
CA VAL A 188 -4.14 2.60 5.23
C VAL A 188 -3.27 3.29 6.28
N ASN A 189 -3.61 3.12 7.55
CA ASN A 189 -2.92 3.76 8.69
C ASN A 189 -2.71 2.82 9.88
N ALA A 190 -3.10 1.56 9.75
CA ALA A 190 -2.94 0.52 10.76
C ALA A 190 -2.85 -0.86 10.11
N THR A 191 -2.28 -1.82 10.81
CA THR A 191 -2.17 -3.23 10.40
C THR A 191 -2.86 -4.17 11.41
N PRO A 192 -3.44 -5.26 10.93
CA PRO A 192 -3.73 -5.53 9.54
C PRO A 192 -4.89 -4.66 9.03
N THR A 193 -4.84 -4.25 7.77
CA THR A 193 -5.98 -3.69 7.06
C THR A 193 -6.19 -4.51 5.80
N PHE A 194 -7.42 -4.96 5.60
CA PHE A 194 -7.78 -5.77 4.44
C PHE A 194 -8.68 -4.98 3.52
N LEU A 195 -8.48 -5.16 2.21
CA LEU A 195 -9.38 -4.66 1.18
C LEU A 195 -9.95 -5.84 0.42
N VAL A 196 -11.28 -5.91 0.36
CA VAL A 196 -12.02 -6.88 -0.46
C VAL A 196 -12.60 -6.13 -1.64
N ILE A 197 -12.23 -6.53 -2.85
CA ILE A 197 -12.57 -5.85 -4.09
C ILE A 197 -13.32 -6.83 -4.98
N ASP A 198 -14.54 -6.50 -5.34
CA ASP A 198 -15.37 -7.31 -6.23
C ASP A 198 -15.05 -7.08 -7.71
N LYS A 199 -15.73 -7.84 -8.58
CA LYS A 199 -15.56 -7.76 -10.05
C LYS A 199 -15.98 -6.40 -10.65
N GLN A 200 -16.80 -5.63 -9.94
CA GLN A 200 -17.22 -4.29 -10.35
C GLN A 200 -16.24 -3.20 -9.87
N GLY A 201 -15.24 -3.56 -9.05
CA GLY A 201 -14.29 -2.63 -8.46
C GLY A 201 -14.78 -1.97 -7.17
N ASN A 202 -15.90 -2.43 -6.60
CA ASN A 202 -16.33 -1.94 -5.27
C ASN A 202 -15.39 -2.47 -4.20
N VAL A 203 -14.95 -1.58 -3.31
CA VAL A 203 -13.99 -1.88 -2.25
C VAL A 203 -14.67 -1.86 -0.90
N GLN A 204 -14.43 -2.90 -0.10
CA GLN A 204 -14.81 -2.95 1.31
C GLN A 204 -13.56 -3.19 2.16
N ALA A 205 -13.35 -2.34 3.15
CA ALA A 205 -12.24 -2.48 4.09
C ALA A 205 -12.66 -3.25 5.35
N ILE A 206 -11.79 -4.18 5.79
CA ILE A 206 -11.87 -4.81 7.11
C ILE A 206 -10.63 -4.34 7.88
N LYS A 207 -10.82 -3.76 9.06
CA LYS A 207 -9.71 -3.23 9.88
C LYS A 207 -9.45 -4.12 11.09
N GLY A 208 -8.19 -4.47 11.29
CA GLY A 208 -7.74 -5.28 12.41
C GLY A 208 -8.01 -6.77 12.26
N ALA A 209 -7.52 -7.56 13.20
CA ALA A 209 -7.74 -9.01 13.29
C ALA A 209 -9.16 -9.30 13.78
N GLN A 210 -10.14 -9.18 12.88
CA GLN A 210 -11.53 -9.51 13.17
C GLN A 210 -11.72 -11.04 13.26
N PRO A 211 -12.78 -11.51 13.94
CA PRO A 211 -13.15 -12.91 13.91
C PRO A 211 -13.46 -13.41 12.49
N TYR A 212 -13.24 -14.70 12.23
CA TYR A 212 -13.50 -15.34 10.94
C TYR A 212 -14.88 -15.02 10.36
N THR A 213 -15.92 -14.96 11.19
CA THR A 213 -17.29 -14.67 10.75
C THR A 213 -17.45 -13.33 10.04
N VAL A 214 -16.65 -12.33 10.40
CA VAL A 214 -16.64 -11.02 9.72
C VAL A 214 -16.05 -11.16 8.30
N PHE A 215 -14.94 -11.87 8.16
CA PHE A 215 -14.34 -12.15 6.85
C PHE A 215 -15.28 -13.00 5.98
N GLU A 216 -15.84 -14.05 6.54
CA GLU A 216 -16.78 -14.93 5.84
C GLU A 216 -17.97 -14.15 5.29
N GLN A 217 -18.58 -13.29 6.11
CA GLN A 217 -19.71 -12.47 5.67
C GLN A 217 -19.31 -11.56 4.50
N VAL A 218 -18.26 -10.76 4.65
CA VAL A 218 -17.82 -9.82 3.63
C VAL A 218 -17.42 -10.53 2.34
N LEU A 219 -16.67 -11.63 2.43
CA LEU A 219 -16.25 -12.40 1.26
C LEU A 219 -17.43 -13.02 0.52
N LYS A 220 -18.42 -13.58 1.24
CA LYS A 220 -19.65 -14.11 0.63
C LYS A 220 -20.48 -13.02 -0.05
N GLU A 221 -20.63 -11.85 0.57
CA GLU A 221 -21.32 -10.70 -0.01
C GLU A 221 -20.67 -10.23 -1.31
N ARG A 222 -19.33 -10.25 -1.40
CA ARG A 222 -18.59 -9.82 -2.60
C ARG A 222 -18.52 -10.86 -3.71
N LEU A 223 -18.78 -12.14 -3.39
CA LEU A 223 -18.86 -13.24 -4.36
C LEU A 223 -20.25 -13.36 -5.02
N SER A 224 -21.29 -12.75 -4.43
CA SER A 224 -22.65 -12.77 -4.96
C SER A 224 -22.82 -11.74 -6.08
#